data_d732a0a0e7b80aef2433d5323418d2b9
#
_entry.id   d732a0a0e7b80aef2433d5323418d2b9
#
_cell.length_a   1.000
_cell.length_b   1.000
_cell.length_c   1.000
_cell.angle_alpha   90.00
_cell.angle_beta   90.00
_cell.angle_gamma   90.00
#
_symmetry.space_group_name_H-M   'P 1'
#
loop_
_entity.id
_entity.type
_entity.pdbx_description
1 polymer ?
#
loop_
_entity_poly.entity_id
_entity_poly.type
_entity_poly.pdbx_seq_one_letter_code
_entity_poly.pdbx_strand_id
1 'polypeptide(L)'
;SSSALRDVARRALSRYGCGSCGPRGFYGTIDAHLEVERAMADFLGTEGAILYSDGASASTSTVAAFAKRGDLLIVDEGVNEALLVGVTLSRANVRYFRHNNVRDLRRVLEKVASQDEACGRRSTDQRRFLVVEGLYRNWGTIAPLDEIVKLKEEFHYRLILDDSHGMGALGASGR
;
A
#
# COMPACT_ATOMS: atom_id res chain seq x y z
N SER A 1 5.76 -28.77 6.38
CA SER A 1 4.77 -27.88 7.02
C SER A 1 4.59 -28.26 8.49
N SER A 2 4.50 -27.26 9.37
CA SER A 2 4.32 -27.46 10.82
C SER A 2 3.02 -28.23 11.12
N SER A 3 3.10 -29.22 12.05
CA SER A 3 1.92 -29.96 12.51
C SER A 3 0.89 -29.03 13.15
N ALA A 4 1.36 -28.00 13.89
CA ALA A 4 0.50 -27.00 14.51
C ALA A 4 -0.35 -26.23 13.47
N LEU A 5 0.23 -25.82 12.34
CA LEU A 5 -0.52 -25.14 11.28
C LEU A 5 -1.56 -26.06 10.65
N ARG A 6 -1.26 -27.36 10.45
CA ARG A 6 -2.23 -28.32 9.93
C ARG A 6 -3.42 -28.52 10.88
N ASP A 7 -3.17 -28.55 12.18
CA ASP A 7 -4.21 -28.75 13.18
C ASP A 7 -5.12 -27.51 13.31
N VAL A 8 -4.56 -26.31 13.20
CA VAL A 8 -5.34 -25.07 13.11
C VAL A 8 -6.21 -25.07 11.87
N ALA A 9 -5.62 -25.41 10.70
CA ALA A 9 -6.37 -25.46 9.45
C ALA A 9 -7.51 -26.48 9.47
N ARG A 10 -7.30 -27.69 10.06
CA ARG A 10 -8.37 -28.70 10.23
C ARG A 10 -9.50 -28.20 11.11
N ARG A 11 -9.19 -27.53 12.22
CA ARG A 11 -10.21 -26.95 13.10
C ARG A 11 -11.03 -25.87 12.40
N ALA A 12 -10.35 -24.97 11.67
CA ALA A 12 -11.02 -23.94 10.90
C ALA A 12 -11.93 -24.54 9.81
N LEU A 13 -11.45 -25.53 9.07
CA LEU A 13 -12.22 -26.24 8.06
C LEU A 13 -13.45 -26.93 8.65
N SER A 14 -13.31 -27.58 9.80
CA SER A 14 -14.43 -28.25 10.48
C SER A 14 -15.49 -27.28 11.00
N ARG A 15 -15.09 -26.05 11.36
CA ARG A 15 -16.00 -25.03 11.89
C ARG A 15 -16.70 -24.21 10.79
N TYR A 16 -15.96 -23.82 9.75
CA TYR A 16 -16.42 -22.84 8.77
C TYR A 16 -16.58 -23.41 7.35
N GLY A 17 -16.14 -24.64 7.09
CA GLY A 17 -16.10 -25.20 5.74
C GLY A 17 -14.97 -24.61 4.89
N CYS A 18 -15.11 -24.69 3.56
CA CYS A 18 -14.08 -24.29 2.62
C CYS A 18 -14.01 -22.78 2.34
N GLY A 19 -14.91 -21.98 2.90
CA GLY A 19 -14.93 -20.53 2.68
C GLY A 19 -16.17 -19.87 3.27
N SER A 20 -16.19 -18.55 3.21
CA SER A 20 -17.24 -17.71 3.80
C SER A 20 -18.50 -17.57 2.96
N CYS A 21 -18.51 -18.14 1.75
CA CYS A 21 -19.66 -18.19 0.83
C CYS A 21 -20.25 -16.84 0.43
N GLY A 22 -19.51 -15.71 0.61
CA GLY A 22 -20.01 -14.40 0.24
C GLY A 22 -19.02 -13.27 0.41
N PRO A 23 -19.38 -12.08 -0.06
CA PRO A 23 -18.51 -10.91 0.02
C PRO A 23 -18.36 -10.44 1.48
N ARG A 24 -17.13 -9.97 1.81
CA ARG A 24 -16.76 -9.50 3.15
C ARG A 24 -17.68 -8.40 3.70
N GLY A 25 -18.09 -7.48 2.86
CA GLY A 25 -18.96 -6.35 3.25
C GLY A 25 -20.43 -6.70 3.44
N PHE A 26 -20.84 -7.95 3.23
CA PHE A 26 -22.23 -8.38 3.35
C PHE A 26 -22.37 -9.52 4.37
N TYR A 27 -22.18 -10.79 3.96
CA TYR A 27 -22.31 -11.94 4.88
C TYR A 27 -21.07 -12.86 4.92
N GLY A 28 -20.03 -12.51 4.17
CA GLY A 28 -18.84 -13.34 4.00
C GLY A 28 -17.73 -13.07 5.03
N THR A 29 -18.01 -12.42 6.15
CA THR A 29 -17.03 -12.21 7.24
C THR A 29 -17.25 -13.25 8.34
N ILE A 30 -16.18 -13.97 8.69
CA ILE A 30 -16.14 -14.93 9.79
C ILE A 30 -15.12 -14.48 10.85
N ASP A 31 -15.19 -15.08 12.05
CA ASP A 31 -14.31 -14.73 13.18
C ASP A 31 -12.84 -14.77 12.82
N ALA A 32 -12.41 -15.78 12.03
CA ALA A 32 -11.02 -15.91 11.60
C ALA A 32 -10.49 -14.68 10.81
N HIS A 33 -11.33 -14.03 10.00
CA HIS A 33 -10.96 -12.79 9.32
C HIS A 33 -10.70 -11.66 10.32
N LEU A 34 -11.61 -11.48 11.27
CA LEU A 34 -11.52 -10.43 12.29
C LEU A 34 -10.34 -10.63 13.24
N GLU A 35 -10.04 -11.88 13.60
CA GLU A 35 -8.89 -12.24 14.42
C GLU A 35 -7.57 -11.92 13.73
N VAL A 36 -7.43 -12.26 12.44
CA VAL A 36 -6.23 -11.96 11.66
C VAL A 36 -6.07 -10.44 11.48
N GLU A 37 -7.13 -9.71 11.14
CA GLU A 37 -7.09 -8.27 11.00
C GLU A 37 -6.66 -7.58 12.30
N ARG A 38 -7.19 -8.00 13.44
CA ARG A 38 -6.77 -7.48 14.74
C ARG A 38 -5.30 -7.81 15.04
N ALA A 39 -4.90 -9.06 14.86
CA ALA A 39 -3.52 -9.49 15.11
C ALA A 39 -2.51 -8.74 14.23
N MET A 40 -2.85 -8.45 12.96
CA MET A 40 -2.01 -7.67 12.06
C MET A 40 -1.94 -6.21 12.44
N ALA A 41 -3.05 -5.59 12.83
CA ALA A 41 -3.08 -4.22 13.33
C ALA A 41 -2.20 -4.07 14.59
N ASP A 42 -2.34 -4.99 15.55
CA ASP A 42 -1.53 -5.04 16.78
C ASP A 42 -0.04 -5.24 16.46
N PHE A 43 0.29 -6.16 15.54
CA PHE A 43 1.67 -6.42 15.14
C PHE A 43 2.32 -5.19 14.50
N LEU A 44 1.61 -4.48 13.63
CA LEU A 44 2.12 -3.30 12.93
C LEU A 44 1.98 -1.99 13.75
N GLY A 45 1.23 -2.00 14.84
CA GLY A 45 0.94 -0.81 15.64
C GLY A 45 0.05 0.19 14.90
N THR A 46 -0.86 -0.29 14.04
CA THR A 46 -1.80 0.53 13.26
C THR A 46 -3.19 0.53 13.89
N GLU A 47 -4.02 1.53 13.54
CA GLU A 47 -5.40 1.63 14.04
C GLU A 47 -6.30 0.49 13.53
N GLY A 48 -5.97 -0.10 12.38
CA GLY A 48 -6.73 -1.18 11.79
C GLY A 48 -5.99 -1.86 10.65
N ALA A 49 -6.48 -3.03 10.29
CA ALA A 49 -6.04 -3.79 9.13
C ALA A 49 -7.25 -4.34 8.38
N ILE A 50 -7.09 -4.61 7.11
CA ILE A 50 -8.10 -5.27 6.27
C ILE A 50 -7.45 -6.39 5.47
N LEU A 51 -8.10 -7.55 5.46
CA LEU A 51 -7.64 -8.73 4.73
C LEU A 51 -8.25 -8.77 3.33
N TYR A 52 -7.41 -9.02 2.34
CA TYR A 52 -7.79 -9.33 0.97
C TYR A 52 -7.53 -10.81 0.66
N SER A 53 -8.08 -11.30 -0.45
CA SER A 53 -7.91 -12.69 -0.88
C SER A 53 -6.45 -13.04 -1.24
N ASP A 54 -5.72 -12.05 -1.73
CA ASP A 54 -4.32 -12.19 -2.13
C ASP A 54 -3.62 -10.83 -2.16
N GLY A 55 -2.27 -10.85 -2.18
CA GLY A 55 -1.45 -9.64 -2.16
C GLY A 55 -1.60 -8.76 -3.39
N ALA A 56 -1.74 -9.35 -4.59
CA ALA A 56 -1.92 -8.56 -5.81
C ALA A 56 -3.26 -7.80 -5.79
N SER A 57 -4.33 -8.46 -5.34
CA SER A 57 -5.63 -7.81 -5.14
C SER A 57 -5.56 -6.72 -4.08
N ALA A 58 -4.79 -6.92 -3.00
CA ALA A 58 -4.60 -5.90 -1.97
C ALA A 58 -3.94 -4.64 -2.54
N SER A 59 -2.78 -4.79 -3.20
CA SER A 59 -2.04 -3.65 -3.77
C SER A 59 -2.85 -2.93 -4.85
N THR A 60 -3.43 -3.67 -5.80
CA THR A 60 -4.24 -3.11 -6.89
C THR A 60 -5.46 -2.35 -6.37
N SER A 61 -6.23 -2.98 -5.46
CA SER A 61 -7.46 -2.40 -4.94
C SER A 61 -7.19 -1.20 -4.03
N THR A 62 -6.13 -1.24 -3.24
CA THR A 62 -5.78 -0.14 -2.33
C THR A 62 -5.52 1.15 -3.10
N VAL A 63 -4.68 1.12 -4.14
CA VAL A 63 -4.42 2.32 -4.94
C VAL A 63 -5.71 2.86 -5.56
N ALA A 64 -6.52 1.97 -6.17
CA ALA A 64 -7.78 2.38 -6.82
C ALA A 64 -8.87 2.84 -5.83
N ALA A 65 -8.84 2.37 -4.57
CA ALA A 65 -9.78 2.80 -3.53
C ALA A 65 -9.44 4.18 -2.97
N PHE A 66 -8.16 4.48 -2.79
CA PHE A 66 -7.73 5.75 -2.21
C PHE A 66 -7.59 6.87 -3.22
N ALA A 67 -7.18 6.57 -4.46
CA ALA A 67 -7.00 7.56 -5.52
C ALA A 67 -8.07 7.43 -6.61
N LYS A 68 -8.53 8.58 -7.13
CA LYS A 68 -9.53 8.66 -8.19
C LYS A 68 -9.19 9.77 -9.20
N ARG A 69 -10.00 9.87 -10.24
CA ARG A 69 -9.88 10.95 -11.23
C ARG A 69 -9.82 12.32 -10.54
N GLY A 70 -8.82 13.12 -10.91
CA GLY A 70 -8.54 14.43 -10.32
C GLY A 70 -7.47 14.40 -9.22
N ASP A 71 -7.24 13.27 -8.56
CA ASP A 71 -6.15 13.10 -7.61
C ASP A 71 -4.78 13.01 -8.33
N LEU A 72 -3.69 13.09 -7.57
CA LEU A 72 -2.32 13.01 -8.08
C LEU A 72 -1.57 11.86 -7.40
N LEU A 73 -0.98 11.00 -8.22
CA LEU A 73 -0.06 9.95 -7.81
C LEU A 73 1.37 10.28 -8.28
N ILE A 74 2.32 10.27 -7.37
CA ILE A 74 3.75 10.29 -7.68
C ILE A 74 4.28 8.88 -7.40
N VAL A 75 4.74 8.20 -8.44
CA VAL A 75 5.01 6.76 -8.43
C VAL A 75 6.48 6.51 -8.73
N ASP A 76 7.14 5.65 -7.97
CA ASP A 76 8.48 5.17 -8.32
C ASP A 76 8.40 4.31 -9.58
N GLU A 77 9.31 4.52 -10.53
CA GLU A 77 9.34 3.76 -11.80
C GLU A 77 9.57 2.25 -11.60
N GLY A 78 10.11 1.86 -10.46
CA GLY A 78 10.45 0.47 -10.14
C GLY A 78 9.37 -0.33 -9.42
N VAL A 79 8.17 0.23 -9.17
CA VAL A 79 7.11 -0.51 -8.48
C VAL A 79 6.60 -1.69 -9.29
N ASN A 80 6.06 -2.70 -8.58
CA ASN A 80 5.56 -3.93 -9.16
C ASN A 80 4.27 -3.74 -9.98
N GLU A 81 3.95 -4.75 -10.78
CA GLU A 81 2.83 -4.72 -11.72
C GLU A 81 1.46 -4.54 -11.03
N ALA A 82 1.27 -5.08 -9.83
CA ALA A 82 0.00 -4.95 -9.11
C ALA A 82 -0.27 -3.50 -8.71
N LEU A 83 0.76 -2.78 -8.25
CA LEU A 83 0.66 -1.34 -8.00
C LEU A 83 0.39 -0.57 -9.29
N LEU A 84 1.08 -0.88 -10.41
CA LEU A 84 0.86 -0.21 -11.70
C LEU A 84 -0.56 -0.43 -12.24
N VAL A 85 -1.13 -1.62 -12.06
CA VAL A 85 -2.54 -1.89 -12.40
C VAL A 85 -3.46 -1.02 -11.53
N GLY A 86 -3.20 -0.92 -10.22
CA GLY A 86 -3.96 -0.05 -9.33
C GLY A 86 -3.87 1.42 -9.70
N VAL A 87 -2.66 1.89 -10.04
CA VAL A 87 -2.43 3.25 -10.57
C VAL A 87 -3.26 3.52 -11.80
N THR A 88 -3.29 2.58 -12.74
CA THR A 88 -4.09 2.69 -13.98
C THR A 88 -5.59 2.72 -13.69
N LEU A 89 -6.07 1.83 -12.83
CA LEU A 89 -7.48 1.73 -12.46
C LEU A 89 -7.99 2.97 -11.69
N SER A 90 -7.13 3.65 -10.95
CA SER A 90 -7.48 4.87 -10.20
C SER A 90 -7.93 6.01 -11.11
N ARG A 91 -7.46 6.05 -12.35
CA ARG A 91 -7.66 7.16 -13.31
C ARG A 91 -7.19 8.52 -12.79
N ALA A 92 -6.29 8.51 -11.80
CA ALA A 92 -5.67 9.71 -11.27
C ALA A 92 -4.64 10.30 -12.25
N ASN A 93 -4.22 11.52 -12.01
CA ASN A 93 -3.05 12.08 -12.70
C ASN A 93 -1.81 11.42 -12.16
N VAL A 94 -0.93 10.92 -13.03
CA VAL A 94 0.26 10.18 -12.63
C VAL A 94 1.52 10.92 -13.06
N ARG A 95 2.51 10.96 -12.18
CA ARG A 95 3.89 11.36 -12.49
C ARG A 95 4.82 10.31 -11.93
N TYR A 96 5.88 10.03 -12.66
CA TYR A 96 6.89 9.09 -12.23
C TYR A 96 8.15 9.82 -11.78
N PHE A 97 8.88 9.23 -10.85
CA PHE A 97 10.24 9.59 -10.51
C PHE A 97 11.14 8.36 -10.66
N ARG A 98 12.43 8.60 -10.91
CA ARG A 98 13.41 7.54 -11.15
C ARG A 98 13.54 6.63 -9.93
N HIS A 99 13.64 5.34 -10.19
CA HIS A 99 13.74 4.31 -9.17
C HIS A 99 14.74 4.66 -8.07
N ASN A 100 14.26 4.63 -6.82
CA ASN A 100 15.02 4.90 -5.58
C ASN A 100 15.80 6.24 -5.58
N ASN A 101 15.41 7.20 -6.41
CA ASN A 101 16.12 8.47 -6.53
C ASN A 101 15.40 9.61 -5.79
N VAL A 102 15.79 9.85 -4.54
CA VAL A 102 15.20 10.89 -3.69
C VAL A 102 15.38 12.30 -4.26
N ARG A 103 16.49 12.57 -4.96
CA ARG A 103 16.71 13.88 -5.60
C ARG A 103 15.73 14.10 -6.74
N ASP A 104 15.46 13.07 -7.52
CA ASP A 104 14.48 13.15 -8.61
C ASP A 104 13.06 13.25 -8.05
N LEU A 105 12.74 12.51 -6.97
CA LEU A 105 11.47 12.66 -6.24
C LEU A 105 11.26 14.11 -5.80
N ARG A 106 12.25 14.72 -5.12
CA ARG A 106 12.18 16.14 -4.71
C ARG A 106 11.92 17.05 -5.89
N ARG A 107 12.66 16.89 -6.98
CA ARG A 107 12.49 17.68 -8.21
C ARG A 107 11.06 17.58 -8.77
N VAL A 108 10.47 16.38 -8.76
CA VAL A 108 9.08 16.16 -9.22
C VAL A 108 8.09 16.87 -8.30
N LEU A 109 8.28 16.79 -6.98
CA LEU A 109 7.42 17.44 -5.99
C LEU A 109 7.49 18.98 -6.09
N GLU A 110 8.68 19.54 -6.19
CA GLU A 110 8.90 20.99 -6.39
C GLU A 110 8.25 21.49 -7.69
N LYS A 111 8.37 20.71 -8.77
CA LYS A 111 7.71 21.05 -10.05
C LYS A 111 6.18 21.08 -9.91
N VAL A 112 5.60 20.17 -9.12
CA VAL A 112 4.15 20.19 -8.84
C VAL A 112 3.79 21.43 -8.02
N ALA A 113 4.55 21.73 -6.97
CA ALA A 113 4.32 22.89 -6.12
C ALA A 113 4.35 24.20 -6.94
N SER A 114 5.36 24.39 -7.78
CA SER A 114 5.45 25.57 -8.66
C SER A 114 4.27 25.68 -9.65
N GLN A 115 3.79 24.55 -10.16
CA GLN A 115 2.60 24.53 -11.03
C GLN A 115 1.32 24.93 -10.29
N ASP A 116 1.19 24.49 -9.04
CA ASP A 116 0.05 24.85 -8.19
C ASP A 116 0.06 26.37 -7.90
N GLU A 117 1.20 26.93 -7.55
CA GLU A 117 1.36 28.38 -7.35
C GLU A 117 0.96 29.16 -8.60
N ALA A 118 1.45 28.74 -9.77
CA ALA A 118 1.14 29.39 -11.05
C ALA A 118 -0.36 29.33 -11.41
N CYS A 119 -1.06 28.26 -10.97
CA CYS A 119 -2.49 28.07 -11.23
C CYS A 119 -3.40 28.52 -10.07
N GLY A 120 -2.84 29.02 -8.96
CA GLY A 120 -3.59 29.38 -7.76
C GLY A 120 -4.28 28.19 -7.06
N ARG A 121 -3.78 26.97 -7.27
CA ARG A 121 -4.32 25.74 -6.65
C ARG A 121 -3.76 25.57 -5.25
N ARG A 122 -4.62 25.25 -4.29
CA ARG A 122 -4.19 24.85 -2.95
C ARG A 122 -3.94 23.34 -2.89
N SER A 123 -2.98 22.91 -2.06
CA SER A 123 -2.69 21.48 -1.85
C SER A 123 -3.90 20.71 -1.32
N THR A 124 -4.85 21.36 -0.66
CA THR A 124 -6.10 20.78 -0.15
C THR A 124 -7.14 20.48 -1.24
N ASP A 125 -7.00 21.06 -2.42
CA ASP A 125 -7.99 20.93 -3.50
C ASP A 125 -7.85 19.60 -4.25
N GLN A 126 -6.76 18.86 -4.00
CA GLN A 126 -6.43 17.60 -4.66
C GLN A 126 -5.77 16.64 -3.68
N ARG A 127 -6.27 15.40 -3.59
CA ARG A 127 -5.59 14.36 -2.82
C ARG A 127 -4.32 13.93 -3.55
N ARG A 128 -3.24 13.73 -2.80
CA ARG A 128 -1.91 13.46 -3.32
C ARG A 128 -1.27 12.29 -2.61
N PHE A 129 -0.69 11.38 -3.37
CA PHE A 129 -0.08 10.17 -2.83
C PHE A 129 1.30 9.93 -3.46
N LEU A 130 2.23 9.46 -2.65
CA LEU A 130 3.45 8.80 -3.08
C LEU A 130 3.19 7.30 -3.10
N VAL A 131 3.64 6.60 -4.14
CA VAL A 131 3.48 5.15 -4.27
C VAL A 131 4.86 4.53 -4.44
N VAL A 132 5.27 3.71 -3.48
CA VAL A 132 6.59 3.06 -3.43
C VAL A 132 6.48 1.65 -2.84
N GLU A 133 7.53 0.84 -2.99
CA GLU A 133 7.71 -0.40 -2.22
C GLU A 133 8.76 -0.20 -1.12
N GLY A 134 8.67 -0.94 -0.02
CA GLY A 134 9.70 -0.95 1.02
C GLY A 134 10.93 -1.73 0.59
N LEU A 135 10.72 -2.97 0.17
CA LEU A 135 11.69 -3.81 -0.54
C LEU A 135 11.12 -4.12 -1.93
N TYR A 136 11.77 -3.62 -2.96
CA TYR A 136 11.29 -3.74 -4.33
C TYR A 136 11.41 -5.15 -4.87
N ARG A 137 10.27 -5.75 -5.21
CA ARG A 137 10.16 -7.13 -5.70
C ARG A 137 11.06 -7.41 -6.90
N ASN A 138 11.05 -6.52 -7.89
CA ASN A 138 11.73 -6.74 -9.17
C ASN A 138 13.21 -6.34 -9.14
N TRP A 139 13.62 -5.52 -8.17
CA TRP A 139 14.95 -4.93 -8.10
C TRP A 139 15.79 -5.46 -6.93
N GLY A 140 15.15 -5.98 -5.88
CA GLY A 140 15.85 -6.37 -4.65
C GLY A 140 16.47 -5.19 -3.88
N THR A 141 16.09 -3.98 -4.20
CA THR A 141 16.57 -2.74 -3.56
C THR A 141 15.63 -2.32 -2.43
N ILE A 142 16.18 -1.72 -1.39
CA ILE A 142 15.43 -1.17 -0.26
C ILE A 142 15.17 0.32 -0.52
N ALA A 143 13.94 0.78 -0.28
CA ALA A 143 13.61 2.19 -0.40
C ALA A 143 14.25 3.02 0.72
N PRO A 144 14.74 4.24 0.43
CA PRO A 144 15.19 5.19 1.45
C PRO A 144 14.00 5.85 2.16
N LEU A 145 13.24 5.05 2.92
CA LEU A 145 11.96 5.47 3.50
C LEU A 145 12.07 6.69 4.41
N ASP A 146 13.16 6.81 5.17
CA ASP A 146 13.39 7.97 6.06
C ASP A 146 13.40 9.29 5.28
N GLU A 147 13.99 9.30 4.08
CA GLU A 147 14.05 10.48 3.22
C GLU A 147 12.71 10.69 2.50
N ILE A 148 12.07 9.62 2.05
CA ILE A 148 10.75 9.67 1.38
C ILE A 148 9.69 10.21 2.36
N VAL A 149 9.69 9.76 3.62
CA VAL A 149 8.77 10.24 4.64
C VAL A 149 8.97 11.72 4.94
N LYS A 150 10.22 12.19 5.03
CA LYS A 150 10.50 13.64 5.20
C LYS A 150 9.92 14.47 4.06
N LEU A 151 10.10 14.01 2.80
CA LEU A 151 9.54 14.69 1.64
C LEU A 151 8.01 14.63 1.62
N LYS A 152 7.43 13.49 1.98
CA LYS A 152 5.98 13.33 2.09
C LYS A 152 5.39 14.35 3.08
N GLU A 153 6.02 14.54 4.24
CA GLU A 153 5.57 15.54 5.23
C GLU A 153 5.77 16.96 4.72
N GLU A 154 6.96 17.29 4.17
CA GLU A 154 7.30 18.61 3.64
C GLU A 154 6.29 19.09 2.57
N PHE A 155 5.90 18.20 1.66
CA PHE A 155 5.00 18.52 0.55
C PHE A 155 3.53 18.12 0.78
N HIS A 156 3.18 17.62 1.97
CA HIS A 156 1.82 17.23 2.37
C HIS A 156 1.20 16.13 1.49
N TYR A 157 1.97 15.10 1.18
CA TYR A 157 1.48 13.88 0.51
C TYR A 157 1.12 12.79 1.51
N ARG A 158 0.26 11.87 1.11
CA ARG A 158 0.04 10.58 1.77
C ARG A 158 0.95 9.54 1.13
N LEU A 159 1.31 8.52 1.89
CA LEU A 159 2.15 7.42 1.41
C LEU A 159 1.29 6.16 1.23
N ILE A 160 1.40 5.53 0.06
CA ILE A 160 0.98 4.15 -0.20
C ILE A 160 2.28 3.35 -0.31
N LEU A 161 2.53 2.53 0.69
CA LEU A 161 3.72 1.69 0.80
C LEU A 161 3.32 0.23 0.60
N ASP A 162 3.86 -0.43 -0.41
CA ASP A 162 3.80 -1.88 -0.54
C ASP A 162 5.02 -2.49 0.16
N ASP A 163 4.80 -3.07 1.32
CA ASP A 163 5.86 -3.72 2.10
C ASP A 163 5.72 -5.26 2.10
N SER A 164 5.13 -5.81 1.05
CA SER A 164 4.90 -7.26 0.89
C SER A 164 6.17 -8.11 1.04
N HIS A 165 7.32 -7.57 0.71
CA HIS A 165 8.62 -8.24 0.79
C HIS A 165 9.47 -7.78 1.99
N GLY A 166 9.18 -6.64 2.59
CA GLY A 166 9.91 -6.13 3.75
C GLY A 166 9.36 -6.63 5.07
N MET A 167 8.04 -6.70 5.20
CA MET A 167 7.39 -7.17 6.42
C MET A 167 7.78 -8.62 6.75
N GLY A 168 8.24 -8.85 7.97
CA GLY A 168 8.77 -10.14 8.44
C GLY A 168 10.21 -10.44 8.00
N ALA A 169 10.79 -9.65 7.09
CA ALA A 169 12.14 -9.85 6.54
C ALA A 169 13.13 -8.76 6.94
N LEU A 170 12.67 -7.52 7.06
CA LEU A 170 13.50 -6.37 7.41
C LEU A 170 13.26 -5.91 8.85
N GLY A 171 14.23 -5.17 9.40
CA GLY A 171 14.18 -4.66 10.77
C GLY A 171 14.40 -5.71 11.85
N ALA A 172 14.72 -5.26 13.07
CA ALA A 172 15.04 -6.15 14.19
C ALA A 172 13.83 -6.97 14.68
N SER A 173 12.62 -6.51 14.45
CA SER A 173 11.36 -7.15 14.85
C SER A 173 10.54 -7.66 13.68
N GLY A 174 10.99 -7.47 12.44
CA GLY A 174 10.23 -7.78 11.23
C GLY A 174 9.07 -6.80 10.95
N ARG A 175 9.14 -5.63 11.56
CA ARG A 175 8.16 -4.54 11.36
C ARG A 175 8.75 -3.47 10.48
#